data_be344aa30aec8eea82f852ab372fdeda
#
_entry.id   be344aa30aec8eea82f852ab372fdeda
#
_cell.length_a   1.000
_cell.length_b   1.000
_cell.length_c   1.000
_cell.angle_alpha   90.00
_cell.angle_beta   90.00
_cell.angle_gamma   90.00
#
_symmetry.space_group_name_H-M   'P 1'
#
loop_
_entity.id
_entity.type
_entity.pdbx_description
1 polymer ?
#
loop_
_entity_poly.entity_id
_entity_poly.type
_entity_poly.pdbx_seq_one_letter_code
_entity_poly.pdbx_strand_id
1 'polypeptide(L)'
;MARSSAPSQISYSPLTAPWIHALELFRFAGAAAPPTEQIGSAWAGWDGERVCGALLAERDGSSVMLHGPVVVTPPDAPPDTALEVAAELLANALRHAEENAIDTVFTRPQGLDKIWVRYGFIPLPEAELPKGLRGRPGVGLYGWRGGTALWSAAGRNAAARVRAGARR
;
A
#
# COMPACT_ATOMS: atom_id res chain seq x y z
N MET A 1 6.29 -0.51 40.98
CA MET A 1 5.70 0.63 40.25
C MET A 1 5.58 0.25 38.78
N ALA A 2 4.39 -0.05 38.33
CA ALA A 2 4.15 -0.24 36.90
C ALA A 2 4.29 1.13 36.20
N ARG A 3 5.30 1.25 35.35
CA ARG A 3 5.36 2.36 34.42
C ARG A 3 4.19 2.19 33.46
N SER A 4 3.17 2.98 33.61
CA SER A 4 2.12 3.16 32.62
C SER A 4 2.82 3.75 31.39
N SER A 5 3.22 2.88 30.47
CA SER A 5 3.65 3.30 29.15
C SER A 5 2.42 3.92 28.50
N ALA A 6 2.43 5.23 28.29
CA ALA A 6 1.47 5.85 27.40
C ALA A 6 1.50 5.09 26.06
N PRO A 7 0.35 4.86 25.40
CA PRO A 7 0.35 4.21 24.11
C PRO A 7 1.30 4.96 23.18
N SER A 8 2.30 4.30 22.65
CA SER A 8 3.24 4.90 21.74
C SER A 8 2.48 5.37 20.51
N GLN A 9 2.46 6.68 20.31
CA GLN A 9 1.78 7.28 19.18
C GLN A 9 2.67 7.16 17.95
N ILE A 10 2.22 6.35 16.98
CA ILE A 10 2.94 6.17 15.72
C ILE A 10 2.72 7.40 14.85
N SER A 11 3.81 7.97 14.38
CA SER A 11 3.79 9.07 13.42
C SER A 11 4.09 8.58 12.01
N TYR A 12 3.62 9.31 11.00
CA TYR A 12 3.78 8.95 9.61
C TYR A 12 4.41 10.11 8.84
N SER A 13 5.36 9.79 7.97
CA SER A 13 6.03 10.80 7.16
C SER A 13 6.45 10.26 5.81
N PRO A 14 6.49 11.11 4.77
CA PRO A 14 7.17 10.75 3.54
C PRO A 14 8.66 10.62 3.78
N LEU A 15 9.30 9.73 3.04
CA LEU A 15 10.74 9.55 3.03
C LEU A 15 11.34 10.23 1.80
N THR A 16 12.64 10.50 1.87
CA THR A 16 13.42 11.03 0.75
C THR A 16 14.44 10.00 0.28
N ALA A 17 14.82 10.07 -1.01
CA ALA A 17 15.89 9.23 -1.53
C ALA A 17 17.19 9.44 -0.72
N PRO A 18 17.96 8.39 -0.48
CA PRO A 18 17.92 7.04 -1.09
C PRO A 18 17.05 6.01 -0.37
N TRP A 19 16.05 6.38 0.39
CA TRP A 19 15.05 5.50 1.00
C TRP A 19 15.60 4.51 2.04
N ILE A 20 16.66 4.86 2.72
CA ILE A 20 17.43 3.96 3.59
C ILE A 20 16.55 3.25 4.62
N HIS A 21 15.72 4.00 5.34
CA HIS A 21 14.89 3.44 6.41
C HIS A 21 13.86 2.42 5.90
N ALA A 22 13.25 2.69 4.75
CA ALA A 22 12.32 1.76 4.13
C ALA A 22 13.02 0.50 3.64
N LEU A 23 14.15 0.64 2.96
CA LEU A 23 14.91 -0.49 2.43
C LEU A 23 15.47 -1.39 3.52
N GLU A 24 15.93 -0.82 4.64
CA GLU A 24 16.38 -1.58 5.81
C GLU A 24 15.23 -2.38 6.43
N LEU A 25 14.03 -1.79 6.53
CA LEU A 25 12.87 -2.49 7.05
C LEU A 25 12.43 -3.64 6.14
N PHE A 26 12.40 -3.41 4.84
CA PHE A 26 12.11 -4.46 3.85
C PHE A 26 13.10 -5.62 3.96
N ARG A 27 14.39 -5.31 4.06
CA ARG A 27 15.43 -6.33 4.23
C ARG A 27 15.26 -7.11 5.54
N PHE A 28 15.01 -6.42 6.63
CA PHE A 28 14.78 -7.03 7.93
C PHE A 28 13.59 -8.00 7.92
N ALA A 29 12.51 -7.63 7.26
CA ALA A 29 11.30 -8.45 7.16
C ALA A 29 11.39 -9.53 6.09
N GLY A 30 12.47 -9.59 5.31
CA GLY A 30 12.60 -10.53 4.20
C GLY A 30 11.67 -10.23 3.02
N ALA A 31 11.21 -8.99 2.90
CA ALA A 31 10.34 -8.56 1.83
C ALA A 31 11.13 -8.09 0.62
N ALA A 32 10.63 -8.41 -0.58
CA ALA A 32 11.24 -7.97 -1.81
C ALA A 32 10.97 -6.47 -2.05
N ALA A 33 12.03 -5.73 -2.38
CA ALA A 33 11.94 -4.34 -2.80
C ALA A 33 12.20 -4.23 -4.31
N PRO A 34 11.61 -3.23 -4.99
CA PRO A 34 11.95 -2.95 -6.38
C PRO A 34 13.37 -2.39 -6.51
N PRO A 35 13.92 -2.31 -7.74
CA PRO A 35 15.18 -1.62 -7.95
C PRO A 35 15.14 -0.20 -7.41
N THR A 36 16.17 0.20 -6.65
CA THR A 36 16.20 1.47 -5.92
C THR A 36 16.01 2.68 -6.82
N GLU A 37 16.57 2.65 -8.01
CA GLU A 37 16.47 3.73 -9.00
C GLU A 37 15.07 3.93 -9.57
N GLN A 38 14.19 2.96 -9.38
CA GLN A 38 12.81 3.01 -9.85
C GLN A 38 11.82 3.51 -8.79
N ILE A 39 12.27 3.64 -7.54
CA ILE A 39 11.44 4.14 -6.45
C ILE A 39 11.30 5.66 -6.62
N GLY A 40 10.06 6.12 -6.75
CA GLY A 40 9.73 7.54 -6.88
C GLY A 40 9.24 8.18 -5.59
N SER A 41 8.65 7.39 -4.69
CA SER A 41 8.11 7.85 -3.41
C SER A 41 8.15 6.74 -2.38
N ALA A 42 8.20 7.13 -1.12
CA ALA A 42 8.13 6.20 0.00
C ALA A 42 7.56 6.89 1.24
N TRP A 43 6.97 6.10 2.13
CA TRP A 43 6.42 6.54 3.40
C TRP A 43 6.85 5.61 4.51
N ALA A 44 7.00 6.16 5.70
CA ALA A 44 7.32 5.39 6.90
C ALA A 44 6.35 5.68 8.05
N GLY A 45 6.12 4.66 8.85
CA GLY A 45 5.53 4.78 10.17
C GLY A 45 6.63 4.71 11.23
N TRP A 46 6.58 5.59 12.22
CA TRP A 46 7.60 5.74 13.24
C TRP A 46 7.02 5.53 14.64
N ASP A 47 7.67 4.66 15.38
CA ASP A 47 7.46 4.54 16.83
C ASP A 47 8.66 5.21 17.53
N GLY A 48 8.50 6.48 17.89
CA GLY A 48 9.63 7.30 18.30
C GLY A 48 10.63 7.49 17.15
N GLU A 49 11.88 7.08 17.36
CA GLU A 49 12.94 7.14 16.35
C GLU A 49 13.06 5.85 15.51
N ARG A 50 12.24 4.85 15.81
CA ARG A 50 12.29 3.55 15.17
C ARG A 50 11.24 3.43 14.07
N VAL A 51 11.66 3.07 12.87
CA VAL A 51 10.73 2.75 11.80
C VAL A 51 10.03 1.42 12.09
N CYS A 52 8.69 1.44 12.06
CA CYS A 52 7.87 0.25 12.29
C CYS A 52 7.04 -0.15 11.07
N GLY A 53 6.97 0.71 10.07
CA GLY A 53 6.29 0.40 8.82
C GLY A 53 6.86 1.18 7.67
N ALA A 54 6.77 0.63 6.46
CA ALA A 54 7.23 1.29 5.25
C ALA A 54 6.43 0.85 4.02
N LEU A 55 6.26 1.77 3.10
CA LEU A 55 5.60 1.57 1.82
C LEU A 55 6.41 2.27 0.74
N LEU A 56 6.70 1.55 -0.34
CA LEU A 56 7.44 2.06 -1.50
C LEU A 56 6.54 2.18 -2.71
N ALA A 57 6.79 3.14 -3.56
CA ALA A 57 6.07 3.35 -4.81
C ALA A 57 7.02 3.52 -5.99
N GLU A 58 6.80 2.74 -7.03
CA GLU A 58 7.35 2.96 -8.37
C GLU A 58 6.37 3.76 -9.21
N ARG A 59 6.86 4.63 -10.06
CA ARG A 59 6.00 5.40 -10.99
C ARG A 59 6.36 5.08 -12.44
N ASP A 60 5.33 4.87 -13.24
CA ASP A 60 5.42 4.77 -14.69
C ASP A 60 4.30 5.63 -15.32
N GLY A 61 4.66 6.83 -15.79
CA GLY A 61 3.68 7.78 -16.30
C GLY A 61 2.66 8.21 -15.24
N SER A 62 1.39 7.98 -15.53
CA SER A 62 0.26 8.23 -14.61
C SER A 62 -0.09 7.02 -13.74
N SER A 63 0.71 5.97 -13.79
CA SER A 63 0.54 4.75 -13.01
C SER A 63 1.60 4.64 -11.92
N VAL A 64 1.21 4.07 -10.80
CA VAL A 64 2.09 3.76 -9.66
C VAL A 64 1.90 2.32 -9.26
N MET A 65 2.98 1.66 -8.85
CA MET A 65 2.93 0.37 -8.21
C MET A 65 3.45 0.46 -6.79
N LEU A 66 2.63 0.02 -5.84
CA LEU A 66 2.98 -0.01 -4.42
C LEU A 66 3.63 -1.34 -4.07
N HIS A 67 4.68 -1.27 -3.25
CA HIS A 67 5.39 -2.39 -2.66
C HIS A 67 5.31 -2.30 -1.14
N GLY A 68 4.84 -3.33 -0.50
CA GLY A 68 4.46 -3.35 0.90
C GLY A 68 2.95 -3.15 1.04
N PRO A 69 2.46 -2.60 2.17
CA PRO A 69 3.25 -2.16 3.33
C PRO A 69 3.98 -3.28 4.04
N VAL A 70 5.18 -3.02 4.50
CA VAL A 70 5.91 -3.88 5.43
C VAL A 70 5.78 -3.28 6.82
N VAL A 71 5.28 -4.07 7.77
CA VAL A 71 5.08 -3.62 9.15
C VAL A 71 5.73 -4.59 10.10
N VAL A 72 6.54 -4.06 11.01
CA VAL A 72 7.19 -4.82 12.08
C VAL A 72 6.76 -4.26 13.41
N THR A 73 6.00 -5.04 14.16
CA THR A 73 5.51 -4.65 15.48
C THR A 73 6.21 -5.43 16.59
N PRO A 74 6.37 -4.84 17.80
CA PRO A 74 6.85 -5.59 18.94
C PRO A 74 5.90 -6.77 19.26
N PRO A 75 6.40 -7.90 19.85
CA PRO A 75 5.58 -9.05 20.20
C PRO A 75 4.42 -8.76 21.17
N ASP A 76 4.57 -7.70 21.98
CA ASP A 76 3.59 -7.23 22.95
C ASP A 76 2.63 -6.16 22.40
N ALA A 77 2.76 -5.80 21.13
CA ALA A 77 1.85 -4.84 20.51
C ALA A 77 0.42 -5.41 20.43
N PRO A 78 -0.62 -4.56 20.51
CA PRO A 78 -1.99 -4.97 20.28
C PRO A 78 -2.14 -5.66 18.90
N PRO A 79 -3.03 -6.67 18.78
CA PRO A 79 -3.16 -7.46 17.54
C PRO A 79 -3.45 -6.65 16.28
N ASP A 80 -4.16 -5.53 16.42
CA ASP A 80 -4.57 -4.69 15.30
C ASP A 80 -3.52 -3.66 14.88
N THR A 81 -2.42 -3.53 15.60
CA THR A 81 -1.41 -2.50 15.37
C THR A 81 -0.83 -2.57 13.95
N ALA A 82 -0.46 -3.75 13.48
CA ALA A 82 0.09 -3.93 12.14
C ALA A 82 -0.90 -3.50 11.06
N LEU A 83 -2.17 -3.84 11.22
CA LEU A 83 -3.22 -3.48 10.27
C LEU A 83 -3.47 -1.95 10.26
N GLU A 84 -3.45 -1.32 11.42
CA GLU A 84 -3.61 0.13 11.54
C GLU A 84 -2.45 0.88 10.88
N VAL A 85 -1.21 0.45 11.11
CA VAL A 85 -0.02 1.03 10.49
C VAL A 85 -0.07 0.87 8.97
N ALA A 86 -0.39 -0.31 8.49
CA ALA A 86 -0.54 -0.58 7.06
C ALA A 86 -1.63 0.30 6.43
N ALA A 87 -2.77 0.46 7.09
CA ALA A 87 -3.88 1.28 6.62
C ALA A 87 -3.49 2.76 6.50
N GLU A 88 -2.78 3.31 7.50
CA GLU A 88 -2.32 4.70 7.46
C GLU A 88 -1.28 4.94 6.37
N LEU A 89 -0.34 4.02 6.17
CA LEU A 89 0.63 4.10 5.09
C LEU A 89 -0.06 4.11 3.72
N LEU A 90 -1.04 3.23 3.53
CA LEU A 90 -1.82 3.18 2.30
C LEU A 90 -2.62 4.45 2.08
N ALA A 91 -3.26 4.98 3.11
CA ALA A 91 -3.99 6.25 3.03
C ALA A 91 -3.10 7.42 2.59
N ASN A 92 -1.88 7.50 3.10
CA ASN A 92 -0.89 8.49 2.67
C ASN A 92 -0.51 8.34 1.20
N ALA A 93 -0.29 7.12 0.73
CA ALA A 93 0.03 6.85 -0.66
C ALA A 93 -1.11 7.22 -1.61
N LEU A 94 -2.34 6.91 -1.26
CA LEU A 94 -3.51 7.24 -2.07
C LEU A 94 -3.78 8.74 -2.13
N ARG A 95 -3.58 9.44 -1.03
CA ARG A 95 -3.64 10.91 -1.01
C ARG A 95 -2.58 11.52 -1.93
N HIS A 96 -1.36 11.03 -1.88
CA HIS A 96 -0.29 11.43 -2.78
C HIS A 96 -0.65 11.18 -4.25
N ALA A 97 -1.26 10.05 -4.55
CA ALA A 97 -1.73 9.73 -5.90
C ALA A 97 -2.76 10.74 -6.41
N GLU A 98 -3.74 11.09 -5.58
CA GLU A 98 -4.75 12.10 -5.91
C GLU A 98 -4.13 13.49 -6.16
N GLU A 99 -3.14 13.87 -5.36
CA GLU A 99 -2.48 15.18 -5.45
C GLU A 99 -1.48 15.27 -6.63
N ASN A 100 -1.05 14.18 -7.21
CA ASN A 100 0.01 14.12 -8.22
C ASN A 100 -0.44 13.57 -9.58
N ALA A 101 -1.72 13.65 -9.90
CA ALA A 101 -2.30 13.23 -11.17
C ALA A 101 -1.97 11.76 -11.53
N ILE A 102 -2.01 10.89 -10.54
CA ILE A 102 -1.87 9.45 -10.72
C ILE A 102 -3.25 8.86 -10.95
N ASP A 103 -3.46 8.24 -12.11
CA ASP A 103 -4.74 7.66 -12.49
C ASP A 103 -4.98 6.30 -11.87
N THR A 104 -3.94 5.47 -11.84
CA THR A 104 -4.05 4.09 -11.39
C THR A 104 -2.92 3.74 -10.43
N VAL A 105 -3.30 3.13 -9.31
CA VAL A 105 -2.37 2.56 -8.34
C VAL A 105 -2.51 1.05 -8.38
N PHE A 106 -1.43 0.36 -8.68
CA PHE A 106 -1.35 -1.10 -8.72
C PHE A 106 -0.67 -1.64 -7.48
N THR A 107 -0.98 -2.85 -7.13
CA THR A 107 -0.26 -3.61 -6.11
C THR A 107 -0.40 -5.12 -6.35
N ARG A 108 0.58 -5.87 -5.84
CA ARG A 108 0.50 -7.32 -5.69
C ARG A 108 0.51 -7.64 -4.20
N PRO A 109 -0.66 -7.79 -3.56
CA PRO A 109 -0.74 -8.01 -2.12
C PRO A 109 0.08 -9.24 -1.69
N GLN A 110 0.85 -9.07 -0.63
CA GLN A 110 1.66 -10.13 -0.02
C GLN A 110 1.31 -10.29 1.47
N GLY A 111 0.04 -10.27 1.77
CA GLY A 111 -0.52 -10.25 3.13
C GLY A 111 -1.35 -9.00 3.36
N LEU A 112 -1.98 -8.92 4.53
CA LEU A 112 -2.85 -7.81 4.93
C LEU A 112 -3.98 -7.54 3.91
N ASP A 113 -4.52 -8.59 3.32
CA ASP A 113 -5.45 -8.51 2.18
C ASP A 113 -6.70 -7.67 2.46
N LYS A 114 -7.13 -7.60 3.72
CA LYS A 114 -8.32 -6.84 4.12
C LYS A 114 -8.20 -5.34 3.88
N ILE A 115 -7.01 -4.76 3.97
CA ILE A 115 -6.84 -3.32 3.76
C ILE A 115 -7.05 -2.93 2.31
N TRP A 116 -6.62 -3.75 1.38
CA TRP A 116 -6.74 -3.46 -0.06
C TRP A 116 -8.19 -3.33 -0.49
N VAL A 117 -9.02 -4.31 -0.13
CA VAL A 117 -10.45 -4.28 -0.42
C VAL A 117 -11.14 -3.10 0.26
N ARG A 118 -10.79 -2.81 1.51
CA ARG A 118 -11.32 -1.69 2.28
C ARG A 118 -11.08 -0.34 1.60
N TYR A 119 -9.92 -0.16 0.98
CA TYR A 119 -9.56 1.08 0.27
C TYR A 119 -10.00 1.10 -1.20
N GLY A 120 -10.76 0.12 -1.64
CA GLY A 120 -11.35 0.11 -2.98
C GLY A 120 -10.48 -0.50 -4.06
N PHE A 121 -9.44 -1.25 -3.69
CA PHE A 121 -8.68 -2.05 -4.65
C PHE A 121 -9.50 -3.24 -5.11
N ILE A 122 -9.46 -3.50 -6.41
CA ILE A 122 -10.14 -4.63 -7.03
C ILE A 122 -9.15 -5.48 -7.84
N PRO A 123 -9.41 -6.79 -8.00
CA PRO A 123 -8.61 -7.62 -8.87
C PRO A 123 -8.64 -7.10 -10.31
N LEU A 124 -7.47 -7.11 -10.96
CA LEU A 124 -7.30 -6.70 -12.35
C LEU A 124 -6.60 -7.78 -13.16
N PRO A 125 -6.88 -7.85 -14.48
CA PRO A 125 -6.11 -8.69 -15.39
C PRO A 125 -4.66 -8.20 -15.49
N GLU A 126 -3.70 -9.11 -15.66
CA GLU A 126 -2.29 -8.78 -15.86
C GLU A 126 -2.05 -7.83 -17.03
N ALA A 127 -2.89 -7.90 -18.07
CA ALA A 127 -2.80 -7.04 -19.23
C ALA A 127 -2.98 -5.53 -18.93
N GLU A 128 -3.63 -5.19 -17.81
CA GLU A 128 -3.81 -3.81 -17.36
C GLU A 128 -2.51 -3.18 -16.86
N LEU A 129 -1.53 -3.98 -16.45
CA LEU A 129 -0.28 -3.49 -15.89
C LEU A 129 0.63 -2.93 -16.99
N PRO A 130 1.11 -1.68 -16.85
CA PRO A 130 2.09 -1.09 -17.76
C PRO A 130 3.36 -1.93 -17.84
N LYS A 131 3.98 -1.96 -19.01
CA LYS A 131 5.20 -2.77 -19.24
C LYS A 131 6.33 -2.44 -18.29
N GLY A 132 6.50 -1.17 -17.92
CA GLY A 132 7.54 -0.72 -17.00
C GLY A 132 7.37 -1.22 -15.56
N LEU A 133 6.19 -1.70 -15.21
CA LEU A 133 5.87 -2.23 -13.88
C LEU A 133 5.75 -3.76 -13.84
N ARG A 134 6.00 -4.44 -14.94
CA ARG A 134 5.94 -5.91 -15.03
C ARG A 134 7.14 -6.56 -14.34
N GLY A 135 6.97 -7.84 -14.01
CA GLY A 135 8.05 -8.65 -13.42
C GLY A 135 8.30 -8.41 -11.94
N ARG A 136 7.39 -7.75 -11.26
CA ARG A 136 7.48 -7.54 -9.81
C ARG A 136 6.93 -8.76 -9.05
N PRO A 137 7.52 -9.09 -7.88
CA PRO A 137 7.10 -10.27 -7.11
C PRO A 137 5.68 -10.14 -6.57
N GLY A 138 5.00 -11.27 -6.42
CA GLY A 138 3.66 -11.38 -5.87
C GLY A 138 2.72 -12.13 -6.80
N VAL A 139 1.60 -12.58 -6.26
CA VAL A 139 0.55 -13.33 -6.95
C VAL A 139 -0.72 -12.49 -6.98
N GLY A 140 -1.32 -12.38 -8.16
CA GLY A 140 -2.51 -11.55 -8.34
C GLY A 140 -2.19 -10.06 -8.45
N LEU A 141 -2.94 -9.38 -9.29
CA LEU A 141 -2.84 -7.93 -9.50
C LEU A 141 -4.10 -7.27 -9.00
N TYR A 142 -3.93 -6.22 -8.22
CA TYR A 142 -5.01 -5.35 -7.74
C TYR A 142 -4.76 -3.93 -8.17
N GLY A 143 -5.82 -3.18 -8.38
CA GLY A 143 -5.71 -1.79 -8.77
C GLY A 143 -6.75 -0.90 -8.13
N TRP A 144 -6.41 0.37 -8.04
CA TRP A 144 -7.24 1.45 -7.54
C TRP A 144 -7.16 2.63 -8.52
N ARG A 145 -8.31 3.24 -8.81
CA ARG A 145 -8.43 4.43 -9.65
C ARG A 145 -9.26 5.46 -8.91
N GLY A 146 -8.59 6.26 -8.12
CA GLY A 146 -9.25 7.31 -7.34
C GLY A 146 -9.54 8.55 -8.15
N GLY A 147 -10.56 9.30 -7.70
CA GLY A 147 -10.85 10.63 -8.21
C GLY A 147 -11.51 10.71 -9.57
N THR A 148 -11.74 9.61 -10.28
CA THR A 148 -12.50 9.62 -11.53
C THR A 148 -13.91 9.08 -11.35
N ALA A 149 -14.89 9.82 -11.84
CA ALA A 149 -16.29 9.37 -11.89
C ALA A 149 -16.44 8.03 -12.63
N LEU A 150 -15.54 7.75 -13.58
CA LEU A 150 -15.48 6.50 -14.32
C LEU A 150 -15.14 5.29 -13.45
N TRP A 151 -14.20 5.42 -12.53
CA TRP A 151 -13.86 4.32 -11.62
C TRP A 151 -15.00 4.00 -10.66
N SER A 152 -15.60 5.03 -10.08
CA SER A 152 -16.77 4.88 -9.22
C SER A 152 -17.94 4.25 -9.98
N ALA A 153 -18.15 4.61 -11.24
CA ALA A 153 -19.16 4.01 -12.12
C ALA A 153 -18.83 2.56 -12.45
N ALA A 154 -17.57 2.25 -12.80
CA ALA A 154 -17.10 0.88 -13.09
C ALA A 154 -17.23 -0.02 -11.86
N GLY A 155 -16.87 0.46 -10.68
CA GLY A 155 -17.04 -0.25 -9.42
C GLY A 155 -18.49 -0.55 -9.09
N ARG A 156 -19.38 0.40 -9.29
CA ARG A 156 -20.83 0.20 -9.13
C ARG A 156 -21.36 -0.82 -10.14
N ASN A 157 -20.94 -0.76 -11.38
CA ASN A 157 -21.36 -1.71 -12.41
C ASN A 157 -20.85 -3.13 -12.14
N ALA A 158 -19.63 -3.28 -11.67
CA ALA A 158 -19.07 -4.56 -11.25
C ALA A 158 -19.87 -5.16 -10.08
N ALA A 159 -20.17 -4.34 -9.05
CA ALA A 159 -21.00 -4.75 -7.92
C ALA A 159 -22.43 -5.12 -8.33
N ALA A 160 -23.01 -4.37 -9.27
CA ALA A 160 -24.34 -4.67 -9.82
C ALA A 160 -24.35 -5.99 -10.61
N ARG A 161 -23.30 -6.28 -11.38
CA ARG A 161 -23.15 -7.56 -12.11
C ARG A 161 -23.03 -8.75 -11.16
N VAL A 162 -22.29 -8.60 -10.08
CA VAL A 162 -22.17 -9.64 -9.05
C VAL A 162 -23.52 -9.91 -8.40
N ARG A 163 -24.27 -8.86 -8.05
CA ARG A 163 -25.63 -9.00 -7.49
C ARG A 163 -26.62 -9.61 -8.48
N ALA A 164 -26.54 -9.27 -9.74
CA ALA A 164 -27.39 -9.86 -10.79
C ALA A 164 -27.06 -11.33 -11.04
N GLY A 165 -25.77 -11.71 -10.97
CA GLY A 165 -25.34 -13.09 -11.07
C GLY A 165 -25.77 -14.00 -9.92
N ALA A 166 -25.95 -13.42 -8.72
CA ALA A 166 -26.38 -14.15 -7.53
C ALA A 166 -27.90 -14.42 -7.47
N ARG A 167 -28.68 -13.87 -8.41
CA ARG A 167 -30.15 -14.05 -8.50
C ARG A 167 -30.63 -15.06 -9.54
N ARG A 168 -29.71 -15.82 -10.16
CA ARG A 168 -30.05 -16.89 -11.12
C ARG A 168 -29.92 -18.26 -10.51
#